data_31fc3edf68be4151c68869d83407ea34
#
_entry.id   31fc3edf68be4151c68869d83407ea34
#
_cell.length_a   1.000
_cell.length_b   1.000
_cell.length_c   1.000
_cell.angle_alpha   90.00
_cell.angle_beta   90.00
_cell.angle_gamma   90.00
#
_symmetry.space_group_name_H-M   'P 1'
#
loop_
_entity.id
_entity.type
_entity.pdbx_description
1 polymer ?
#
loop_
_entity_poly.entity_id
_entity_poly.type
_entity_poly.pdbx_seq_one_letter_code
_entity_poly.pdbx_strand_id
1 'polypeptide(L)'
;MRHIVKERNLENKIQIFSKATSNYNIGNPPHSGTQKILTKYKIDFSNIYSEQLTKQDLTDCDYIIVMDDSNMNDVLKMNPSKKVYKLTDFIENCEHTYIPDPYYTRNFDLTYELVSKGCNSLLEHIIKEHNL
;
A
#
# COMPACT_ATOMS: atom_id res chain seq x y z
N MET A 1 5.65 -3.51 0.38
CA MET A 1 6.08 -3.23 -1.02
C MET A 1 7.58 -2.93 -1.11
N ARG A 2 8.11 -1.97 -0.38
CA ARG A 2 9.56 -1.63 -0.42
C ARG A 2 10.47 -2.84 -0.25
N HIS A 3 10.11 -3.76 0.64
CA HIS A 3 10.89 -4.96 0.91
C HIS A 3 11.02 -5.84 -0.34
N ILE A 4 9.93 -6.12 -1.05
CA ILE A 4 9.97 -6.97 -2.25
C ILE A 4 10.63 -6.26 -3.44
N VAL A 5 10.49 -4.95 -3.54
CA VAL A 5 11.20 -4.15 -4.56
C VAL A 5 12.71 -4.28 -4.36
N LYS A 6 13.16 -4.19 -3.11
CA LYS A 6 14.58 -4.34 -2.77
C LYS A 6 15.08 -5.77 -3.05
N GLU A 7 14.29 -6.78 -2.71
CA GLU A 7 14.64 -8.17 -3.01
C GLU A 7 14.85 -8.44 -4.51
N ARG A 8 14.14 -7.69 -5.36
CA ARG A 8 14.26 -7.77 -6.82
C ARG A 8 15.29 -6.80 -7.40
N ASN A 9 16.04 -6.09 -6.55
CA ASN A 9 17.04 -5.09 -6.95
C ASN A 9 16.46 -3.98 -7.84
N LEU A 10 15.23 -3.57 -7.56
CA LEU A 10 14.50 -2.54 -8.33
C LEU A 10 14.34 -1.22 -7.58
N GLU A 11 15.00 -1.05 -6.43
CA GLU A 11 14.88 0.15 -5.58
C GLU A 11 15.34 1.43 -6.28
N ASN A 12 16.18 1.32 -7.32
CA ASN A 12 16.61 2.47 -8.10
C ASN A 12 15.66 2.83 -9.24
N LYS A 13 14.68 1.97 -9.51
CA LYS A 13 13.72 2.14 -10.61
C LYS A 13 12.30 2.35 -10.13
N ILE A 14 11.97 1.87 -8.93
CA ILE A 14 10.63 1.96 -8.34
C ILE A 14 10.74 2.61 -6.98
N GLN A 15 10.09 3.77 -6.82
CA GLN A 15 10.00 4.47 -5.55
C GLN A 15 8.63 4.22 -4.94
N ILE A 16 8.61 3.88 -3.65
CA ILE A 16 7.38 3.56 -2.93
C ILE A 16 7.14 4.60 -1.83
N PHE A 17 5.95 5.18 -1.84
CA PHE A 17 5.50 6.11 -0.82
C PHE A 17 4.25 5.55 -0.14
N SER A 18 4.12 5.78 1.16
CA SER A 18 2.93 5.44 1.92
C SER A 18 2.36 6.70 2.54
N LYS A 19 1.10 6.99 2.24
CA LYS A 19 0.43 8.21 2.69
C LYS A 19 -0.95 7.88 3.22
N ALA A 20 -1.45 8.69 4.14
CA ALA A 20 -2.78 8.54 4.72
C ALA A 20 -3.74 9.61 4.22
N THR A 21 -4.99 9.25 4.00
CA THR A 21 -6.04 10.21 3.63
C THR A 21 -6.56 10.97 4.84
N SER A 22 -6.46 10.39 6.05
CA SER A 22 -6.83 11.06 7.29
C SER A 22 -5.59 11.65 7.98
N ASN A 23 -5.82 12.59 8.91
CA ASN A 23 -4.73 13.21 9.67
C ASN A 23 -4.63 12.72 11.12
N TYR A 24 -5.37 11.68 11.49
CA TYR A 24 -5.45 11.21 12.88
C TYR A 24 -4.13 10.71 13.44
N ASN A 25 -3.35 10.01 12.63
CA ASN A 25 -2.16 9.30 13.10
C ASN A 25 -0.87 9.83 12.46
N ILE A 26 -0.87 11.09 12.00
CA ILE A 26 0.31 11.69 11.37
C ILE A 26 1.51 11.63 12.32
N GLY A 27 2.63 11.14 11.82
CA GLY A 27 3.87 10.97 12.58
C GLY A 27 3.95 9.69 13.39
N ASN A 28 2.88 8.91 13.47
CA ASN A 28 2.90 7.65 14.22
C ASN A 28 3.57 6.53 13.42
N PRO A 29 4.31 5.63 14.12
CA PRO A 29 4.82 4.41 13.49
C PRO A 29 3.68 3.42 13.22
N PRO A 30 3.95 2.29 12.53
CA PRO A 30 2.95 1.25 12.35
C PRO A 30 2.36 0.76 13.68
N HIS A 31 1.10 0.36 13.66
CA HIS A 31 0.43 -0.23 14.84
C HIS A 31 1.25 -1.42 15.37
N SER A 32 1.22 -1.65 16.70
CA SER A 32 1.99 -2.72 17.34
C SER A 32 1.72 -4.10 16.75
N GLY A 33 0.48 -4.41 16.38
CA GLY A 33 0.12 -5.65 15.71
C GLY A 33 0.76 -5.79 14.34
N THR A 34 0.82 -4.71 13.59
CA THR A 34 1.53 -4.66 12.30
C THR A 34 3.02 -4.86 12.50
N GLN A 35 3.61 -4.20 13.51
CA GLN A 35 5.03 -4.37 13.82
C GLN A 35 5.39 -5.80 14.14
N LYS A 36 4.53 -6.51 14.89
CA LYS A 36 4.73 -7.93 15.22
C LYS A 36 4.78 -8.80 13.96
N ILE A 37 3.84 -8.57 13.03
CA ILE A 37 3.80 -9.31 11.76
C ILE A 37 5.06 -9.02 10.93
N LEU A 38 5.43 -7.76 10.78
CA LEU A 38 6.63 -7.38 10.01
C LEU A 38 7.89 -7.99 10.60
N THR A 39 8.00 -7.99 11.93
CA THR A 39 9.14 -8.62 12.64
C THR A 39 9.18 -10.13 12.39
N LYS A 40 8.02 -10.79 12.42
CA LYS A 40 7.90 -12.24 12.14
C LYS A 40 8.45 -12.58 10.76
N TYR A 41 8.19 -11.75 9.75
CA TYR A 41 8.65 -11.97 8.39
C TYR A 41 9.96 -11.24 8.07
N LYS A 42 10.64 -10.70 9.07
CA LYS A 42 11.94 -10.01 8.95
C LYS A 42 11.90 -8.84 7.98
N ILE A 43 10.79 -8.11 7.98
CA ILE A 43 10.62 -6.90 7.16
C ILE A 43 10.94 -5.69 8.03
N ASP A 44 11.92 -4.89 7.58
CA ASP A 44 12.31 -3.66 8.25
C ASP A 44 11.20 -2.60 8.13
N PHE A 45 10.80 -2.03 9.27
CA PHE A 45 9.84 -0.93 9.33
C PHE A 45 10.41 0.30 10.05
N SER A 46 11.72 0.32 10.30
CA SER A 46 12.36 1.52 10.82
C SER A 46 12.17 2.68 9.86
N ASN A 47 11.99 3.88 10.39
CA ASN A 47 11.75 5.09 9.61
C ASN A 47 10.42 5.10 8.82
N ILE A 48 9.47 4.23 9.15
CA ILE A 48 8.12 4.25 8.58
C ILE A 48 7.19 4.96 9.57
N TYR A 49 6.68 6.11 9.14
CA TYR A 49 5.75 6.94 9.92
C TYR A 49 4.60 7.39 9.03
N SER A 50 3.43 7.57 9.62
CA SER A 50 2.27 8.04 8.87
C SER A 50 2.48 9.48 8.38
N GLU A 51 2.29 9.70 7.08
CA GLU A 51 2.37 11.01 6.45
C GLU A 51 1.05 11.32 5.72
N GLN A 52 0.67 12.59 5.70
CA GLN A 52 -0.56 13.03 5.03
C GLN A 52 -0.39 12.99 3.51
N LEU A 53 -1.39 12.43 2.82
CA LEU A 53 -1.48 12.51 1.36
C LEU A 53 -1.74 13.95 0.92
N THR A 54 -1.01 14.41 -0.09
CA THR A 54 -1.16 15.73 -0.68
C THR A 54 -1.59 15.64 -2.15
N LYS A 55 -2.11 16.74 -2.69
CA LYS A 55 -2.44 16.81 -4.13
C LYS A 55 -1.20 16.64 -5.00
N GLN A 56 -0.06 17.14 -4.53
CA GLN A 56 1.21 16.99 -5.25
C GLN A 56 1.62 15.53 -5.36
N ASP A 57 1.40 14.72 -4.31
CA ASP A 57 1.67 13.29 -4.35
C ASP A 57 0.89 12.61 -5.47
N LEU A 58 -0.38 13.00 -5.67
CA LEU A 58 -1.21 12.44 -6.73
C LEU A 58 -0.70 12.78 -8.12
N THR A 59 -0.09 13.96 -8.27
CA THR A 59 0.50 14.39 -9.54
C THR A 59 1.82 13.68 -9.81
N ASP A 60 2.64 13.50 -8.78
CA ASP A 60 4.00 12.98 -8.92
C ASP A 60 4.06 11.46 -9.07
N CYS A 61 3.07 10.73 -8.54
CA CYS A 61 3.10 9.28 -8.58
C CYS A 61 2.46 8.71 -9.84
N ASP A 62 3.11 7.70 -10.41
CA ASP A 62 2.60 7.01 -11.60
C ASP A 62 1.43 6.06 -11.26
N TYR A 63 1.45 5.49 -10.07
CA TYR A 63 0.40 4.58 -9.58
C TYR A 63 -0.13 5.05 -8.25
N ILE A 64 -1.44 5.16 -8.15
CA ILE A 64 -2.13 5.46 -6.88
C ILE A 64 -2.90 4.22 -6.48
N ILE A 65 -2.49 3.59 -5.39
CA ILE A 65 -3.05 2.33 -4.91
C ILE A 65 -3.68 2.57 -3.54
N VAL A 66 -4.93 2.20 -3.41
CA VAL A 66 -5.68 2.34 -2.16
C VAL A 66 -6.09 0.98 -1.62
N MET A 67 -6.49 0.92 -0.35
CA MET A 67 -6.82 -0.32 0.32
C MET A 67 -8.32 -0.63 0.27
N ASP A 68 -9.17 0.41 0.26
CA ASP A 68 -10.62 0.26 0.31
C ASP A 68 -11.35 1.39 -0.43
N ASP A 69 -12.68 1.29 -0.47
CA ASP A 69 -13.50 2.29 -1.15
C ASP A 69 -13.49 3.64 -0.45
N SER A 70 -13.33 3.67 0.86
CA SER A 70 -13.22 4.93 1.62
C SER A 70 -11.98 5.71 1.20
N ASN A 71 -10.83 5.05 1.11
CA ASN A 71 -9.60 5.65 0.60
C ASN A 71 -9.78 6.13 -0.84
N MET A 72 -10.41 5.32 -1.68
CA MET A 72 -10.66 5.67 -3.08
C MET A 72 -11.49 6.94 -3.19
N ASN A 73 -12.58 7.03 -2.42
CA ASN A 73 -13.45 8.21 -2.42
C ASN A 73 -12.69 9.46 -1.98
N ASP A 74 -11.84 9.34 -0.95
CA ASP A 74 -11.05 10.47 -0.46
C ASP A 74 -10.06 10.96 -1.52
N VAL A 75 -9.38 10.04 -2.20
CA VAL A 75 -8.44 10.39 -3.27
C VAL A 75 -9.16 11.05 -4.44
N LEU A 76 -10.31 10.51 -4.86
CA LEU A 76 -11.09 11.08 -5.97
C LEU A 76 -11.69 12.43 -5.65
N LYS A 77 -11.97 12.73 -4.38
CA LYS A 77 -12.35 14.10 -3.96
C LYS A 77 -11.20 15.08 -4.15
N MET A 78 -9.96 14.62 -3.95
CA MET A 78 -8.78 15.48 -4.15
C MET A 78 -8.46 15.67 -5.63
N ASN A 79 -8.63 14.65 -6.45
CA ASN A 79 -8.41 14.70 -7.89
C ASN A 79 -9.36 13.71 -8.60
N PRO A 80 -10.55 14.18 -9.06
CA PRO A 80 -11.56 13.32 -9.68
C PRO A 80 -11.11 12.63 -10.98
N SER A 81 -10.12 13.18 -11.67
CA SER A 81 -9.64 12.62 -12.95
C SER A 81 -8.47 11.65 -12.78
N LYS A 82 -7.95 11.48 -11.57
CA LYS A 82 -6.83 10.56 -11.33
C LYS A 82 -7.30 9.11 -11.41
N LYS A 83 -6.53 8.27 -12.08
CA LYS A 83 -6.77 6.84 -12.12
C LYS A 83 -6.25 6.22 -10.82
N VAL A 84 -7.15 5.55 -10.09
CA VAL A 84 -6.87 4.97 -8.78
C VAL A 84 -7.24 3.49 -8.81
N TYR A 85 -6.40 2.65 -8.22
CA TYR A 85 -6.61 1.21 -8.13
C TYR A 85 -6.73 0.78 -6.67
N LYS A 86 -7.56 -0.21 -6.39
CA LYS A 86 -7.49 -0.92 -5.12
C LYS A 86 -6.42 -2.02 -5.21
N LEU A 87 -5.69 -2.25 -4.12
CA LEU A 87 -4.66 -3.27 -4.11
C LEU A 87 -5.23 -4.66 -4.46
N THR A 88 -6.44 -4.96 -4.01
CA THR A 88 -7.14 -6.22 -4.31
C THR A 88 -7.43 -6.41 -5.80
N ASP A 89 -7.44 -5.34 -6.60
CA ASP A 89 -7.65 -5.44 -8.05
C ASP A 89 -6.52 -6.22 -8.75
N PHE A 90 -5.35 -6.29 -8.13
CA PHE A 90 -4.20 -7.00 -8.67
C PHE A 90 -4.13 -8.47 -8.24
N ILE A 91 -4.99 -8.89 -7.33
CA ILE A 91 -5.04 -10.27 -6.83
C ILE A 91 -6.02 -11.08 -7.67
N GLU A 92 -5.51 -12.07 -8.41
CA GLU A 92 -6.35 -12.94 -9.22
C GLU A 92 -7.26 -13.79 -8.34
N ASN A 93 -8.55 -13.87 -8.70
CA ASN A 93 -9.56 -14.65 -7.98
C ASN A 93 -9.69 -14.28 -6.49
N CYS A 94 -9.46 -13.03 -6.16
CA CYS A 94 -9.57 -12.57 -4.77
C CYS A 94 -11.04 -12.52 -4.33
N GLU A 95 -11.34 -13.15 -3.18
CA GLU A 95 -12.67 -13.11 -2.59
C GLU A 95 -12.98 -11.76 -1.94
N HIS A 96 -11.95 -10.98 -1.64
CA HIS A 96 -12.08 -9.67 -1.01
C HIS A 96 -12.03 -8.57 -2.05
N THR A 97 -12.89 -7.57 -1.91
CA THR A 97 -12.91 -6.38 -2.77
C THR A 97 -12.16 -5.20 -2.15
N TYR A 98 -11.62 -5.39 -0.95
CA TYR A 98 -10.82 -4.39 -0.22
C TYR A 98 -9.91 -5.10 0.77
N ILE A 99 -8.89 -4.38 1.27
CA ILE A 99 -8.04 -4.88 2.35
C ILE A 99 -8.70 -4.54 3.68
N PRO A 100 -9.12 -5.54 4.48
CA PRO A 100 -9.72 -5.26 5.78
C PRO A 100 -8.74 -4.53 6.71
N ASP A 101 -9.24 -3.52 7.41
CA ASP A 101 -8.42 -2.77 8.36
C ASP A 101 -8.26 -3.58 9.66
N PRO A 102 -7.04 -3.99 10.02
CA PRO A 102 -6.82 -4.81 11.21
C PRO A 102 -7.09 -4.07 12.52
N TYR A 103 -7.19 -2.74 12.48
CA TYR A 103 -7.63 -1.97 13.63
C TYR A 103 -9.02 -2.39 14.09
N TYR A 104 -9.93 -2.70 13.12
CA TYR A 104 -11.29 -3.14 13.40
C TYR A 104 -11.43 -4.65 13.52
N THR A 105 -10.80 -5.40 12.62
CA THR A 105 -10.94 -6.87 12.57
C THR A 105 -10.06 -7.58 13.57
N ARG A 106 -8.98 -6.97 14.01
CA ARG A 106 -7.91 -7.59 14.82
C ARG A 106 -7.22 -8.76 14.13
N ASN A 107 -7.48 -8.96 12.85
CA ASN A 107 -6.87 -10.05 12.08
C ASN A 107 -5.70 -9.53 11.23
N PHE A 108 -4.56 -9.36 11.87
CA PHE A 108 -3.35 -8.88 11.22
C PHE A 108 -2.77 -9.89 10.23
N ASP A 109 -2.96 -11.19 10.47
CA ASP A 109 -2.49 -12.24 9.57
C ASP A 109 -3.21 -12.20 8.22
N LEU A 110 -4.52 -12.02 8.22
CA LEU A 110 -5.30 -11.88 6.99
C LEU A 110 -4.88 -10.63 6.21
N THR A 111 -4.72 -9.51 6.91
CA THR A 111 -4.27 -8.27 6.28
C THR A 111 -2.90 -8.46 5.63
N TYR A 112 -1.96 -9.07 6.35
CA TYR A 112 -0.64 -9.34 5.81
C TYR A 112 -0.70 -10.23 4.57
N GLU A 113 -1.49 -11.31 4.61
CA GLU A 113 -1.66 -12.23 3.48
C GLU A 113 -2.17 -11.49 2.24
N LEU A 114 -3.23 -10.69 2.38
CA LEU A 114 -3.81 -9.95 1.26
C LEU A 114 -2.86 -8.87 0.74
N VAL A 115 -2.23 -8.11 1.62
CA VAL A 115 -1.26 -7.08 1.24
C VAL A 115 -0.06 -7.71 0.54
N SER A 116 0.45 -8.82 1.06
CA SER A 116 1.58 -9.53 0.46
C SER A 116 1.25 -10.01 -0.95
N LYS A 117 0.11 -10.66 -1.14
CA LYS A 117 -0.36 -11.10 -2.46
C LYS A 117 -0.55 -9.94 -3.41
N GLY A 118 -1.22 -8.88 -2.94
CA GLY A 118 -1.47 -7.69 -3.75
C GLY A 118 -0.19 -6.99 -4.16
N CYS A 119 0.75 -6.83 -3.25
CA CYS A 119 2.03 -6.19 -3.53
C CYS A 119 2.86 -7.00 -4.53
N ASN A 120 2.91 -8.32 -4.38
CA ASN A 120 3.64 -9.16 -5.33
C ASN A 120 3.03 -9.09 -6.73
N SER A 121 1.71 -9.16 -6.84
CA SER A 121 1.00 -9.07 -8.11
C SER A 121 1.15 -7.68 -8.74
N LEU A 122 1.08 -6.63 -7.93
CA LEU A 122 1.31 -5.25 -8.40
C LEU A 122 2.73 -5.10 -8.93
N LEU A 123 3.72 -5.63 -8.23
CA LEU A 123 5.11 -5.55 -8.67
C LEU A 123 5.30 -6.25 -10.01
N GLU A 124 4.75 -7.44 -10.21
CA GLU A 124 4.80 -8.14 -11.49
C GLU A 124 4.13 -7.32 -12.61
N HIS A 125 3.00 -6.68 -12.30
CA HIS A 125 2.32 -5.80 -13.25
C HIS A 125 3.22 -4.62 -13.68
N ILE A 126 3.86 -3.96 -12.72
CA ILE A 126 4.75 -2.83 -12.99
C ILE A 126 5.96 -3.27 -13.81
N ILE A 127 6.58 -4.39 -13.45
CA ILE A 127 7.72 -4.96 -14.18
C ILE A 127 7.35 -5.22 -15.63
N LYS A 128 6.22 -5.84 -15.87
CA LYS A 128 5.73 -6.17 -17.21
C LYS A 128 5.41 -4.92 -18.03
N GLU A 129 4.72 -3.96 -17.43
CA GLU A 129 4.30 -2.73 -18.11
C GLU A 129 5.49 -1.86 -18.52
N HIS A 130 6.54 -1.83 -17.72
CA HIS A 130 7.72 -0.98 -17.92
C HIS A 130 8.97 -1.74 -18.40
N ASN A 131 8.88 -3.02 -18.66
CA ASN A 131 9.98 -3.86 -19.11
C ASN A 131 11.18 -3.83 -18.14
N LEU A 132 10.89 -3.94 -16.85
CA LEU A 132 11.95 -3.97 -15.82
C LEU A 132 12.50 -5.41 -15.55
#